data_0cee6612970fbc1676e3b4a6349bc6dc
#
_entry.id   0cee6612970fbc1676e3b4a6349bc6dc
#
_cell.length_a   1.000
_cell.length_b   1.000
_cell.length_c   1.000
_cell.angle_alpha   90.00
_cell.angle_beta   90.00
_cell.angle_gamma   90.00
#
_symmetry.space_group_name_H-M   'P 1'
#
loop_
_entity.id
_entity.type
_entity.pdbx_description
1 polymer ?
#
loop_
_entity_poly.entity_id
_entity_poly.type
_entity_poly.pdbx_seq_one_letter_code
_entity_poly.pdbx_strand_id
1 'polypeptide(L)'
;MTESAAHPDPEAGSTLARLGLSDLRPVYQPVVDLRDGDVVGYEALVRGGPHTNLETPAELFEAARAENLVAEFDAACREAAVRCFELNGSGPFALFVNASAETLGDAAEQIPSTRQTVVIEITEHALVSNPDTLLRALTRFRTQGWGVAIDDVGADSRSLALMPLLYPDIIKLDLGRLQERAPEDIARIVGAVGAESERRQALVLAEGIDSEEQLAAARAFGAQLGQGFLLGAPAALPGAFPEPGRRLRLTASGGDPAGDAPFRRVTNWKRPTVGSRALAEATAGLIMRQASALGETAVVLAAFPDEEHIRPEQVAELRELAGGVAFVGALCAPAELGEVGIRTGPLEPDDALRGTWTVTALGPGLAACFVAREVEDGTYELATSYDRDLVVESALLIMARLRPLAPPAR
;
A
#
# COMPACT_ATOMS: atom_id res chain seq x y z
N MET A 1 -36.27 5.53 52.49
CA MET A 1 -35.65 6.18 51.31
C MET A 1 -35.00 5.09 50.50
N THR A 2 -35.71 4.60 49.50
CA THR A 2 -35.28 3.52 48.61
C THR A 2 -34.74 4.15 47.34
N GLU A 3 -33.43 4.00 47.12
CA GLU A 3 -32.79 4.34 45.88
C GLU A 3 -33.29 3.42 44.77
N SER A 4 -33.96 4.02 43.80
CA SER A 4 -34.35 3.35 42.57
C SER A 4 -33.14 3.19 41.69
N ALA A 5 -32.65 1.97 41.52
CA ALA A 5 -31.68 1.61 40.50
C ALA A 5 -32.32 1.81 39.11
N ALA A 6 -31.80 2.74 38.35
CA ALA A 6 -32.17 2.91 36.96
C ALA A 6 -31.77 1.64 36.18
N HIS A 7 -32.75 0.92 35.65
CA HIS A 7 -32.53 -0.11 34.66
C HIS A 7 -31.95 0.57 33.39
N PRO A 8 -30.88 0.03 32.77
CA PRO A 8 -30.47 0.49 31.46
C PRO A 8 -31.57 0.15 30.44
N ASP A 9 -31.90 1.13 29.65
CA ASP A 9 -32.91 1.07 28.59
C ASP A 9 -32.50 0.01 27.55
N PRO A 10 -33.30 -1.04 27.30
CA PRO A 10 -32.94 -2.09 26.33
C PRO A 10 -33.06 -1.66 24.85
N GLU A 11 -33.36 -0.39 24.57
CA GLU A 11 -33.49 0.18 23.22
C GLU A 11 -32.24 0.93 22.73
N ALA A 12 -31.11 0.83 23.41
CA ALA A 12 -29.85 1.28 22.88
C ALA A 12 -29.30 0.31 21.81
N GLY A 13 -30.06 0.09 20.74
CA GLY A 13 -29.53 -0.52 19.52
C GLY A 13 -28.35 0.30 19.06
N SER A 14 -27.28 -0.40 18.61
CA SER A 14 -26.05 0.18 18.07
C SER A 14 -26.37 1.32 17.10
N THR A 15 -25.59 2.40 17.14
CA THR A 15 -25.82 3.57 16.30
C THR A 15 -25.71 3.21 14.81
N LEU A 16 -24.83 2.27 14.45
CA LEU A 16 -24.69 1.73 13.09
C LEU A 16 -25.81 0.73 12.74
N ALA A 17 -26.35 -0.03 13.69
CA ALA A 17 -27.51 -0.87 13.42
C ALA A 17 -28.80 -0.03 13.22
N ARG A 18 -28.83 1.21 13.74
CA ARG A 18 -29.89 2.19 13.44
C ARG A 18 -29.66 2.89 12.09
N LEU A 19 -28.40 3.03 11.64
CA LEU A 19 -28.06 3.31 10.25
C LEU A 19 -28.18 1.98 9.52
N GLY A 20 -29.38 1.64 9.06
CA GLY A 20 -29.50 0.50 8.13
C GLY A 20 -28.50 0.70 6.98
N LEU A 21 -27.87 -0.38 6.49
CA LEU A 21 -26.97 -0.33 5.32
C LEU A 21 -27.62 0.36 4.10
N SER A 22 -28.96 0.45 4.08
CA SER A 22 -29.78 1.20 3.14
C SER A 22 -29.67 2.73 3.26
N ASP A 23 -29.18 3.24 4.37
CA ASP A 23 -29.09 4.69 4.66
C ASP A 23 -27.74 5.29 4.24
N LEU A 24 -26.77 4.44 3.86
CA LEU A 24 -25.50 4.87 3.28
C LEU A 24 -25.76 5.53 1.94
N ARG A 25 -25.28 6.76 1.80
CA ARG A 25 -25.40 7.55 0.57
C ARG A 25 -24.05 7.82 -0.01
N PRO A 26 -23.62 7.08 -1.05
CA PRO A 26 -22.44 7.46 -1.78
C PRO A 26 -22.69 8.76 -2.55
N VAL A 27 -21.78 9.71 -2.41
CA VAL A 27 -21.60 10.83 -3.31
C VAL A 27 -20.35 10.59 -4.15
N TYR A 28 -20.26 11.25 -5.29
CA TYR A 28 -19.22 10.95 -6.26
C TYR A 28 -18.51 12.23 -6.65
N GLN A 29 -17.18 12.19 -6.60
CA GLN A 29 -16.36 13.30 -7.04
C GLN A 29 -15.70 12.96 -8.37
N PRO A 30 -15.75 13.84 -9.38
CA PRO A 30 -15.16 13.55 -10.67
C PRO A 30 -13.64 13.52 -10.60
N VAL A 31 -13.03 12.55 -11.30
CA VAL A 31 -11.62 12.48 -11.63
C VAL A 31 -11.46 12.88 -13.09
N VAL A 32 -10.64 13.88 -13.36
CA VAL A 32 -10.54 14.59 -14.64
C VAL A 32 -9.16 14.39 -15.25
N ASP A 33 -9.08 14.12 -16.55
CA ASP A 33 -7.83 14.19 -17.31
C ASP A 33 -7.42 15.67 -17.48
N LEU A 34 -6.24 16.03 -16.97
CA LEU A 34 -5.78 17.42 -16.93
C LEU A 34 -5.34 17.96 -18.30
N ARG A 35 -5.30 17.12 -19.35
CA ARG A 35 -4.89 17.54 -20.70
C ARG A 35 -6.06 18.13 -21.49
N ASP A 36 -7.24 17.52 -21.39
CA ASP A 36 -8.42 17.86 -22.16
C ASP A 36 -9.62 18.32 -21.30
N GLY A 37 -9.56 18.06 -19.98
CA GLY A 37 -10.62 18.42 -19.04
C GLY A 37 -11.76 17.40 -18.99
N ASP A 38 -11.60 16.25 -19.66
CA ASP A 38 -12.61 15.21 -19.68
C ASP A 38 -12.66 14.41 -18.37
N VAL A 39 -13.87 14.08 -17.93
CA VAL A 39 -14.05 13.16 -16.79
C VAL A 39 -13.68 11.75 -17.22
N VAL A 40 -12.81 11.08 -16.46
CA VAL A 40 -12.36 9.70 -16.72
C VAL A 40 -12.90 8.72 -15.68
N GLY A 41 -13.33 9.20 -14.53
CA GLY A 41 -13.85 8.39 -13.42
C GLY A 41 -14.49 9.22 -12.34
N TYR A 42 -14.94 8.53 -11.31
CA TYR A 42 -15.55 9.12 -10.12
C TYR A 42 -15.07 8.39 -8.88
N GLU A 43 -14.67 9.15 -7.87
CA GLU A 43 -14.41 8.60 -6.53
C GLU A 43 -15.71 8.56 -5.73
N ALA A 44 -16.03 7.40 -5.19
CA ALA A 44 -17.18 7.21 -4.31
C ALA A 44 -16.80 7.54 -2.86
N LEU A 45 -17.48 8.51 -2.31
CA LEU A 45 -17.31 8.99 -0.96
C LEU A 45 -18.59 8.71 -0.15
N VAL A 46 -18.49 7.89 0.89
CA VAL A 46 -19.65 7.57 1.74
C VAL A 46 -20.09 8.79 2.54
N ARG A 47 -21.40 8.93 2.71
CA ARG A 47 -22.04 9.88 3.62
C ARG A 47 -23.12 9.17 4.42
N GLY A 48 -23.29 9.58 5.65
CA GLY A 48 -24.41 9.13 6.47
C GLY A 48 -25.73 9.76 6.06
N GLY A 49 -26.81 9.24 6.62
CA GLY A 49 -28.14 9.80 6.38
C GLY A 49 -28.27 11.25 6.88
N PRO A 50 -29.07 12.08 6.22
CA PRO A 50 -29.35 13.44 6.68
C PRO A 50 -29.99 13.38 8.07
N HIS A 51 -29.58 14.29 8.94
CA HIS A 51 -30.06 14.40 10.34
C HIS A 51 -29.51 13.32 11.29
N THR A 52 -28.45 12.62 10.94
CA THR A 52 -27.67 11.79 11.86
C THR A 52 -26.44 12.58 12.34
N ASN A 53 -25.89 12.24 13.51
CA ASN A 53 -24.62 12.78 13.98
C ASN A 53 -23.42 12.11 13.28
N LEU A 54 -23.66 11.46 12.14
CA LEU A 54 -22.68 10.65 11.39
C LEU A 54 -22.74 11.06 9.91
N GLU A 55 -22.41 12.32 9.60
CA GLU A 55 -22.47 12.83 8.23
C GLU A 55 -21.20 12.57 7.45
N THR A 56 -20.04 12.56 8.13
CA THR A 56 -18.73 12.43 7.47
C THR A 56 -18.19 10.99 7.51
N PRO A 57 -17.30 10.60 6.55
CA PRO A 57 -16.66 9.31 6.59
C PRO A 57 -15.91 9.02 7.90
N ALA A 58 -15.22 10.03 8.46
CA ALA A 58 -14.46 9.88 9.69
C ALA A 58 -15.37 9.49 10.88
N GLU A 59 -16.50 10.20 11.05
CA GLU A 59 -17.49 9.91 12.11
C GLU A 59 -18.11 8.52 11.93
N LEU A 60 -18.41 8.12 10.69
CA LEU A 60 -18.94 6.80 10.37
C LEU A 60 -17.94 5.68 10.71
N PHE A 61 -16.67 5.82 10.33
CA PHE A 61 -15.64 4.83 10.64
C PHE A 61 -15.31 4.81 12.15
N GLU A 62 -15.37 5.94 12.86
CA GLU A 62 -15.20 5.99 14.31
C GLU A 62 -16.31 5.23 15.01
N ALA A 63 -17.57 5.43 14.61
CA ALA A 63 -18.70 4.68 15.13
C ALA A 63 -18.57 3.18 14.83
N ALA A 64 -18.11 2.81 13.62
CA ALA A 64 -17.86 1.42 13.25
C ALA A 64 -16.78 0.77 14.13
N ARG A 65 -15.71 1.49 14.45
CA ARG A 65 -14.66 1.01 15.37
C ARG A 65 -15.20 0.82 16.79
N ALA A 66 -15.99 1.77 17.29
CA ALA A 66 -16.58 1.67 18.62
C ALA A 66 -17.49 0.44 18.78
N GLU A 67 -18.09 -0.02 17.69
CA GLU A 67 -19.00 -1.16 17.66
C GLU A 67 -18.36 -2.46 17.16
N ASN A 68 -17.06 -2.46 16.79
CA ASN A 68 -16.32 -3.57 16.16
C ASN A 68 -16.96 -4.06 14.84
N LEU A 69 -17.50 -3.15 14.05
CA LEU A 69 -18.19 -3.42 12.78
C LEU A 69 -17.47 -2.79 11.57
N VAL A 70 -16.17 -2.51 11.67
CA VAL A 70 -15.43 -1.82 10.61
C VAL A 70 -15.42 -2.64 9.31
N ALA A 71 -15.28 -3.96 9.40
CA ALA A 71 -15.23 -4.82 8.23
C ALA A 71 -16.56 -4.86 7.47
N GLU A 72 -17.66 -5.06 8.20
CA GLU A 72 -19.02 -5.08 7.64
C GLU A 72 -19.40 -3.71 7.07
N PHE A 73 -19.03 -2.64 7.78
CA PHE A 73 -19.30 -1.27 7.35
C PHE A 73 -18.53 -0.92 6.08
N ASP A 74 -17.22 -1.21 6.02
CA ASP A 74 -16.37 -0.95 4.87
C ASP A 74 -16.84 -1.73 3.63
N ALA A 75 -17.21 -3.01 3.80
CA ALA A 75 -17.81 -3.82 2.75
C ALA A 75 -19.13 -3.23 2.22
N ALA A 76 -20.00 -2.78 3.14
CA ALA A 76 -21.26 -2.17 2.77
C ALA A 76 -21.08 -0.84 2.03
N CYS A 77 -20.08 -0.03 2.38
CA CYS A 77 -19.75 1.19 1.67
C CYS A 77 -19.35 0.89 0.22
N ARG A 78 -18.47 -0.11 0.00
CA ARG A 78 -18.06 -0.52 -1.35
C ARG A 78 -19.21 -1.09 -2.16
N GLU A 79 -20.04 -1.95 -1.56
CA GLU A 79 -21.21 -2.51 -2.23
C GLU A 79 -22.22 -1.41 -2.63
N ALA A 80 -22.50 -0.47 -1.73
CA ALA A 80 -23.38 0.66 -2.02
C ALA A 80 -22.82 1.53 -3.14
N ALA A 81 -21.53 1.82 -3.13
CA ALA A 81 -20.84 2.60 -4.16
C ALA A 81 -20.98 1.94 -5.54
N VAL A 82 -20.61 0.65 -5.65
CA VAL A 82 -20.67 -0.09 -6.92
C VAL A 82 -22.11 -0.19 -7.41
N ARG A 83 -23.04 -0.60 -6.56
CA ARG A 83 -24.45 -0.76 -6.91
C ARG A 83 -25.09 0.55 -7.38
N CYS A 84 -24.89 1.64 -6.64
CA CYS A 84 -25.43 2.93 -7.04
C CYS A 84 -24.84 3.43 -8.35
N PHE A 85 -23.53 3.19 -8.58
CA PHE A 85 -22.86 3.55 -9.82
C PHE A 85 -23.42 2.79 -11.01
N GLU A 86 -23.63 1.48 -10.90
CA GLU A 86 -24.21 0.64 -11.97
C GLU A 86 -25.67 1.00 -12.29
N LEU A 87 -26.48 1.23 -11.24
CA LEU A 87 -27.90 1.57 -11.43
C LEU A 87 -28.12 2.89 -12.17
N ASN A 88 -27.17 3.81 -12.10
CA ASN A 88 -27.23 5.08 -12.82
C ASN A 88 -26.69 5.00 -14.25
N GLY A 89 -26.34 3.79 -14.76
CA GLY A 89 -25.89 3.62 -16.14
C GLY A 89 -24.54 4.28 -16.40
N SER A 90 -23.60 4.10 -15.54
CA SER A 90 -22.32 4.81 -15.40
C SER A 90 -21.37 4.82 -16.61
N GLY A 91 -21.71 4.18 -17.73
CA GLY A 91 -20.89 4.21 -18.94
C GLY A 91 -19.46 3.67 -18.74
N PRO A 92 -18.48 4.16 -19.49
CA PRO A 92 -17.10 3.65 -19.45
C PRO A 92 -16.20 4.31 -18.40
N PHE A 93 -16.77 5.05 -17.43
CA PHE A 93 -16.03 5.74 -16.39
C PHE A 93 -15.51 4.76 -15.36
N ALA A 94 -14.30 5.03 -14.82
CA ALA A 94 -13.75 4.28 -13.70
C ALA A 94 -14.43 4.69 -12.39
N LEU A 95 -14.63 3.71 -11.50
CA LEU A 95 -15.12 3.94 -10.14
C LEU A 95 -13.96 3.73 -9.17
N PHE A 96 -13.63 4.76 -8.41
CA PHE A 96 -12.64 4.69 -7.33
C PHE A 96 -13.36 4.40 -6.02
N VAL A 97 -12.85 3.42 -5.27
CA VAL A 97 -13.44 3.00 -3.99
C VAL A 97 -12.37 2.79 -2.95
N ASN A 98 -12.59 3.34 -1.77
CA ASN A 98 -11.68 3.21 -0.65
C ASN A 98 -11.72 1.81 -0.03
N ALA A 99 -10.58 1.35 0.48
CA ALA A 99 -10.49 0.17 1.34
C ALA A 99 -9.66 0.48 2.59
N SER A 100 -10.25 0.23 3.74
CA SER A 100 -9.55 0.42 5.01
C SER A 100 -8.42 -0.60 5.16
N ALA A 101 -7.26 -0.16 5.67
CA ALA A 101 -6.14 -1.02 5.99
C ALA A 101 -6.51 -2.14 6.99
N GLU A 102 -7.47 -1.85 7.88
CA GLU A 102 -7.92 -2.77 8.93
C GLU A 102 -8.73 -3.94 8.36
N THR A 103 -9.38 -3.76 7.19
CA THR A 103 -10.36 -4.69 6.61
C THR A 103 -9.93 -5.28 5.27
N LEU A 104 -8.71 -4.99 4.79
CA LEU A 104 -8.26 -5.38 3.46
C LEU A 104 -8.35 -6.89 3.18
N GLY A 105 -8.13 -7.75 4.18
CA GLY A 105 -8.29 -9.19 4.05
C GLY A 105 -9.72 -9.56 3.71
N ASP A 106 -10.67 -9.06 4.49
CA ASP A 106 -12.10 -9.29 4.32
C ASP A 106 -12.63 -8.58 3.07
N ALA A 107 -12.10 -7.38 2.77
CA ALA A 107 -12.43 -6.63 1.56
C ALA A 107 -12.16 -7.44 0.28
N ALA A 108 -11.05 -8.15 0.24
CA ALA A 108 -10.70 -8.98 -0.89
C ALA A 108 -11.57 -10.24 -1.02
N GLU A 109 -12.23 -10.67 0.04
CA GLU A 109 -13.21 -11.77 0.03
C GLU A 109 -14.60 -11.31 -0.40
N GLN A 110 -14.92 -10.05 -0.17
CA GLN A 110 -16.21 -9.42 -0.45
C GLN A 110 -16.14 -8.44 -1.63
N ILE A 111 -15.50 -8.87 -2.73
CA ILE A 111 -15.43 -8.06 -3.95
C ILE A 111 -16.80 -8.10 -4.67
N PRO A 112 -17.47 -6.95 -4.85
CA PRO A 112 -18.70 -6.90 -5.62
C PRO A 112 -18.47 -7.35 -7.06
N SER A 113 -19.37 -8.17 -7.61
CA SER A 113 -19.33 -8.53 -9.01
C SER A 113 -19.79 -7.33 -9.86
N THR A 114 -18.93 -6.84 -10.73
CA THR A 114 -19.20 -5.67 -11.57
C THR A 114 -18.53 -5.80 -12.94
N ARG A 115 -19.09 -5.13 -13.94
CA ARG A 115 -18.49 -4.95 -15.27
C ARG A 115 -17.77 -3.61 -15.41
N GLN A 116 -17.83 -2.79 -14.36
CA GLN A 116 -17.18 -1.49 -14.35
C GLN A 116 -15.67 -1.62 -14.16
N THR A 117 -14.94 -0.66 -14.67
CA THR A 117 -13.54 -0.47 -14.29
C THR A 117 -13.51 0.06 -12.84
N VAL A 118 -13.01 -0.72 -11.91
CA VAL A 118 -12.90 -0.31 -10.51
C VAL A 118 -11.44 -0.12 -10.15
N VAL A 119 -11.14 0.92 -9.39
CA VAL A 119 -9.84 1.22 -8.79
C VAL A 119 -10.01 1.20 -7.29
N ILE A 120 -9.29 0.29 -6.61
CA ILE A 120 -9.27 0.24 -5.15
C ILE A 120 -8.21 1.22 -4.63
N GLU A 121 -8.59 2.08 -3.71
CA GLU A 121 -7.71 3.05 -3.06
C GLU A 121 -7.24 2.51 -1.72
N ILE A 122 -5.94 2.49 -1.52
CA ILE A 122 -5.29 1.99 -0.32
C ILE A 122 -4.20 2.97 0.12
N THR A 123 -4.03 3.11 1.42
CA THR A 123 -2.88 3.83 1.97
C THR A 123 -1.68 2.89 2.12
N GLU A 124 -0.45 3.44 2.02
CA GLU A 124 0.79 2.69 2.24
C GLU A 124 0.88 2.11 3.66
N HIS A 125 0.16 2.70 4.61
CA HIS A 125 0.13 2.23 5.99
C HIS A 125 -0.39 0.79 6.13
N ALA A 126 -1.25 0.38 5.19
CA ALA A 126 -1.72 -1.01 5.11
C ALA A 126 -0.58 -2.02 4.94
N LEU A 127 0.45 -1.67 4.14
CA LEU A 127 1.60 -2.56 3.91
C LEU A 127 2.46 -2.72 5.18
N VAL A 128 2.63 -1.64 5.95
CA VAL A 128 3.36 -1.70 7.22
C VAL A 128 2.60 -2.53 8.25
N SER A 129 1.28 -2.41 8.29
CA SER A 129 0.46 -3.06 9.30
C SER A 129 0.35 -4.57 9.10
N ASN A 130 0.03 -5.01 7.88
CA ASN A 130 -0.18 -6.43 7.57
C ASN A 130 0.21 -6.75 6.11
N PRO A 131 1.52 -6.87 5.82
CA PRO A 131 2.04 -6.99 4.46
C PRO A 131 1.51 -8.21 3.71
N ASP A 132 1.47 -9.36 4.36
CA ASP A 132 1.00 -10.61 3.76
C ASP A 132 -0.48 -10.53 3.35
N THR A 133 -1.34 -10.06 4.25
CA THR A 133 -2.77 -9.88 3.96
C THR A 133 -3.00 -8.89 2.83
N LEU A 134 -2.28 -7.76 2.84
CA LEU A 134 -2.38 -6.76 1.77
C LEU A 134 -1.96 -7.35 0.43
N LEU A 135 -0.82 -8.02 0.34
CA LEU A 135 -0.32 -8.57 -0.92
C LEU A 135 -1.28 -9.63 -1.50
N ARG A 136 -1.89 -10.47 -0.65
CA ARG A 136 -2.94 -11.40 -1.07
C ARG A 136 -4.19 -10.66 -1.55
N ALA A 137 -4.61 -9.62 -0.85
CA ALA A 137 -5.75 -8.80 -1.24
C ALA A 137 -5.53 -8.14 -2.62
N LEU A 138 -4.36 -7.53 -2.83
CA LEU A 138 -3.99 -6.92 -4.11
C LEU A 138 -3.99 -7.94 -5.26
N THR A 139 -3.50 -9.15 -5.02
CA THR A 139 -3.54 -10.23 -6.01
C THR A 139 -4.98 -10.57 -6.38
N ARG A 140 -5.89 -10.67 -5.40
CA ARG A 140 -7.31 -10.93 -5.64
C ARG A 140 -8.00 -9.79 -6.40
N PHE A 141 -7.77 -8.54 -6.02
CA PHE A 141 -8.32 -7.38 -6.75
C PHE A 141 -7.89 -7.39 -8.22
N ARG A 142 -6.62 -7.64 -8.49
CA ARG A 142 -6.09 -7.72 -9.87
C ARG A 142 -6.67 -8.88 -10.66
N THR A 143 -6.87 -10.05 -10.06
CA THR A 143 -7.52 -11.19 -10.74
C THR A 143 -8.97 -10.91 -11.13
N GLN A 144 -9.63 -9.96 -10.45
CA GLN A 144 -10.95 -9.45 -10.83
C GLN A 144 -10.90 -8.31 -11.85
N GLY A 145 -9.71 -7.91 -12.28
CA GLY A 145 -9.53 -6.80 -13.22
C GLY A 145 -9.61 -5.41 -12.57
N TRP A 146 -9.53 -5.32 -11.25
CA TRP A 146 -9.50 -4.05 -10.53
C TRP A 146 -8.10 -3.46 -10.55
N GLY A 147 -8.02 -2.13 -10.68
CA GLY A 147 -6.79 -1.36 -10.51
C GLY A 147 -6.52 -1.04 -9.04
N VAL A 148 -5.31 -0.58 -8.80
CA VAL A 148 -4.84 -0.18 -7.46
C VAL A 148 -4.36 1.27 -7.52
N ALA A 149 -4.93 2.11 -6.65
CA ALA A 149 -4.42 3.45 -6.37
C ALA A 149 -3.77 3.46 -4.98
N ILE A 150 -2.61 4.11 -4.89
CA ILE A 150 -2.03 4.46 -3.58
C ILE A 150 -2.49 5.85 -3.24
N ASP A 151 -3.14 5.97 -2.10
CA ASP A 151 -3.65 7.23 -1.59
C ASP A 151 -2.68 7.89 -0.61
N ASP A 152 -2.80 9.22 -0.44
CA ASP A 152 -2.04 10.03 0.49
C ASP A 152 -0.50 10.00 0.31
N VAL A 153 0.02 9.69 -0.89
CA VAL A 153 1.47 9.62 -1.13
C VAL A 153 2.13 10.94 -0.85
N GLY A 154 3.16 10.88 0.00
CA GLY A 154 3.89 12.08 0.44
C GLY A 154 3.35 12.68 1.74
N ALA A 155 2.27 12.18 2.32
CA ALA A 155 1.87 12.54 3.68
C ALA A 155 2.91 12.07 4.70
N ASP A 156 3.43 10.86 4.52
CA ASP A 156 4.55 10.29 5.28
C ASP A 156 5.73 9.99 4.31
N SER A 157 6.96 10.25 4.72
CA SER A 157 8.17 9.91 3.96
C SER A 157 8.30 8.42 3.66
N ARG A 158 7.71 7.57 4.50
CA ARG A 158 7.70 6.10 4.37
C ARG A 158 6.95 5.61 3.13
N SER A 159 5.93 6.37 2.68
CA SER A 159 5.15 6.02 1.48
C SER A 159 6.04 5.85 0.24
N LEU A 160 7.09 6.66 0.12
CA LEU A 160 8.02 6.61 -1.01
C LEU A 160 8.81 5.30 -1.08
N ALA A 161 9.13 4.70 0.07
CA ALA A 161 9.85 3.43 0.15
C ALA A 161 8.94 2.23 -0.18
N LEU A 162 7.67 2.31 0.22
CA LEU A 162 6.70 1.23 0.12
C LEU A 162 5.95 1.20 -1.22
N MET A 163 5.79 2.36 -1.85
CA MET A 163 5.07 2.54 -3.10
C MET A 163 5.45 1.52 -4.20
N PRO A 164 6.75 1.23 -4.48
CA PRO A 164 7.11 0.27 -5.53
C PRO A 164 6.62 -1.16 -5.27
N LEU A 165 6.41 -1.52 -3.99
CA LEU A 165 5.95 -2.85 -3.57
C LEU A 165 4.46 -3.08 -3.84
N LEU A 166 3.70 -2.01 -4.04
CA LEU A 166 2.25 -2.07 -4.27
C LEU A 166 1.89 -2.15 -5.76
N TYR A 167 2.85 -1.92 -6.68
CA TYR A 167 2.61 -1.92 -8.13
C TYR A 167 1.38 -1.07 -8.51
N PRO A 168 1.35 0.22 -8.15
CA PRO A 168 0.16 1.03 -8.36
C PRO A 168 -0.13 1.26 -9.84
N ASP A 169 -1.42 1.29 -10.20
CA ASP A 169 -1.90 1.82 -11.46
C ASP A 169 -2.04 3.35 -11.40
N ILE A 170 -2.34 3.87 -10.18
CA ILE A 170 -2.52 5.29 -9.91
C ILE A 170 -1.80 5.65 -8.61
N ILE A 171 -1.16 6.82 -8.61
CA ILE A 171 -0.49 7.40 -7.44
C ILE A 171 -1.17 8.74 -7.16
N LYS A 172 -1.84 8.87 -5.99
CA LYS A 172 -2.54 10.07 -5.59
C LYS A 172 -1.63 10.98 -4.77
N LEU A 173 -1.55 12.26 -5.14
CA LEU A 173 -0.75 13.30 -4.49
C LEU A 173 -1.68 14.37 -3.93
N ASP A 174 -1.72 14.53 -2.61
CA ASP A 174 -2.42 15.63 -1.94
C ASP A 174 -1.61 16.93 -2.05
N LEU A 175 -2.09 17.86 -2.88
CA LEU A 175 -1.44 19.16 -3.09
C LEU A 175 -1.44 20.03 -1.85
N GLY A 176 -2.48 19.98 -1.02
CA GLY A 176 -2.57 20.74 0.22
C GLY A 176 -1.43 20.38 1.16
N ARG A 177 -1.23 19.08 1.39
CA ARG A 177 -0.14 18.58 2.24
C ARG A 177 1.25 18.80 1.64
N LEU A 178 1.37 18.75 0.30
CA LEU A 178 2.65 19.01 -0.35
C LEU A 178 3.06 20.48 -0.20
N GLN A 179 2.14 21.43 -0.33
CA GLN A 179 2.45 22.87 -0.23
C GLN A 179 2.94 23.30 1.15
N GLU A 180 2.65 22.54 2.19
CA GLU A 180 3.13 22.78 3.55
C GLU A 180 4.58 22.30 3.80
N ARG A 181 5.21 21.61 2.82
CA ARG A 181 6.54 21.01 2.95
C ARG A 181 7.64 21.92 2.42
N ALA A 182 8.87 21.66 2.87
CA ALA A 182 10.07 22.29 2.32
C ALA A 182 10.26 21.94 0.84
N PRO A 183 10.78 22.86 0.01
CA PRO A 183 10.98 22.61 -1.42
C PRO A 183 11.80 21.35 -1.74
N GLU A 184 12.77 21.00 -0.89
CA GLU A 184 13.61 19.81 -1.03
C GLU A 184 12.80 18.52 -0.84
N ASP A 185 11.83 18.54 0.10
CA ASP A 185 10.94 17.40 0.33
C ASP A 185 9.95 17.25 -0.83
N ILE A 186 9.39 18.35 -1.32
CA ILE A 186 8.52 18.35 -2.51
C ILE A 186 9.28 17.74 -3.69
N ALA A 187 10.51 18.20 -3.95
CA ALA A 187 11.32 17.70 -5.06
C ALA A 187 11.60 16.20 -4.93
N ARG A 188 11.87 15.72 -3.71
CA ARG A 188 12.08 14.29 -3.43
C ARG A 188 10.83 13.47 -3.69
N ILE A 189 9.67 13.92 -3.22
CA ILE A 189 8.37 13.24 -3.40
C ILE A 189 8.02 13.19 -4.90
N VAL A 190 8.00 14.34 -5.56
CA VAL A 190 7.66 14.45 -6.99
C VAL A 190 8.64 13.63 -7.85
N GLY A 191 9.94 13.68 -7.53
CA GLY A 191 10.94 12.88 -8.23
C GLY A 191 10.74 11.36 -8.06
N ALA A 192 10.43 10.91 -6.85
CA ALA A 192 10.16 9.49 -6.58
C ALA A 192 8.88 8.99 -7.27
N VAL A 193 7.81 9.79 -7.21
CA VAL A 193 6.54 9.50 -7.87
C VAL A 193 6.71 9.49 -9.39
N GLY A 194 7.41 10.48 -9.95
CA GLY A 194 7.70 10.54 -11.39
C GLY A 194 8.49 9.32 -11.88
N ALA A 195 9.52 8.93 -11.14
CA ALA A 195 10.31 7.73 -11.47
C ALA A 195 9.48 6.44 -11.44
N GLU A 196 8.57 6.29 -10.47
CA GLU A 196 7.67 5.13 -10.40
C GLU A 196 6.62 5.16 -11.51
N SER A 197 6.04 6.35 -11.79
CA SER A 197 5.10 6.56 -12.89
C SER A 197 5.73 6.19 -14.24
N GLU A 198 6.95 6.65 -14.53
CA GLU A 198 7.67 6.30 -15.78
C GLU A 198 7.94 4.79 -15.87
N ARG A 199 8.40 4.19 -14.78
CA ARG A 199 8.78 2.78 -14.74
C ARG A 199 7.59 1.84 -14.92
N ARG A 200 6.47 2.15 -14.29
CA ARG A 200 5.26 1.29 -14.24
C ARG A 200 4.15 1.75 -15.17
N GLN A 201 4.29 2.91 -15.80
CA GLN A 201 3.21 3.56 -16.54
C GLN A 201 2.01 3.88 -15.64
N ALA A 202 2.26 4.05 -14.33
CA ALA A 202 1.26 4.48 -13.37
C ALA A 202 0.86 5.93 -13.66
N LEU A 203 -0.43 6.24 -13.52
CA LEU A 203 -0.91 7.61 -13.65
C LEU A 203 -0.75 8.35 -12.31
N VAL A 204 -0.39 9.62 -12.39
CA VAL A 204 -0.35 10.50 -11.22
C VAL A 204 -1.65 11.30 -11.17
N LEU A 205 -2.38 11.20 -10.06
CA LEU A 205 -3.60 11.95 -9.78
C LEU A 205 -3.28 12.98 -8.69
N ALA A 206 -3.46 14.27 -8.99
CA ALA A 206 -3.34 15.34 -8.00
C ALA A 206 -4.69 15.62 -7.36
N GLU A 207 -4.73 15.63 -6.03
CA GLU A 207 -5.91 15.93 -5.23
C GLU A 207 -5.86 17.35 -4.62
N GLY A 208 -7.02 17.86 -4.21
CA GLY A 208 -7.12 19.17 -3.58
C GLY A 208 -6.90 20.31 -4.58
N ILE A 209 -7.32 20.14 -5.84
CA ILE A 209 -7.27 21.21 -6.86
C ILE A 209 -8.49 22.12 -6.67
N ASP A 210 -8.34 23.14 -5.84
CA ASP A 210 -9.42 24.08 -5.50
C ASP A 210 -9.20 25.46 -6.14
N SER A 211 -8.05 25.68 -6.79
CA SER A 211 -7.69 26.91 -7.48
C SER A 211 -6.89 26.67 -8.76
N GLU A 212 -6.86 27.69 -9.64
CA GLU A 212 -6.02 27.67 -10.86
C GLU A 212 -4.52 27.54 -10.53
N GLU A 213 -4.07 28.07 -9.39
CA GLU A 213 -2.68 27.95 -8.93
C GLU A 213 -2.35 26.50 -8.60
N GLN A 214 -3.25 25.81 -7.89
CA GLN A 214 -3.10 24.39 -7.60
C GLN A 214 -3.17 23.52 -8.86
N LEU A 215 -4.03 23.88 -9.82
CA LEU A 215 -4.07 23.22 -11.12
C LEU A 215 -2.76 23.38 -11.90
N ALA A 216 -2.18 24.57 -11.86
CA ALA A 216 -0.86 24.80 -12.46
C ALA A 216 0.24 23.99 -11.76
N ALA A 217 0.21 23.93 -10.43
CA ALA A 217 1.14 23.12 -9.64
C ALA A 217 0.99 21.61 -9.94
N ALA A 218 -0.24 21.09 -10.01
CA ALA A 218 -0.51 19.69 -10.38
C ALA A 218 0.15 19.34 -11.73
N ARG A 219 -0.04 20.20 -12.74
CA ARG A 219 0.58 20.00 -14.06
C ARG A 219 2.10 20.09 -14.00
N ALA A 220 2.66 21.00 -13.21
CA ALA A 220 4.10 21.12 -13.04
C ALA A 220 4.72 19.92 -12.33
N PHE A 221 3.98 19.25 -11.45
CA PHE A 221 4.39 18.00 -10.78
C PHE A 221 4.20 16.75 -11.67
N GLY A 222 3.71 16.93 -12.90
CA GLY A 222 3.54 15.84 -13.86
C GLY A 222 2.25 15.03 -13.68
N ALA A 223 1.26 15.55 -12.94
CA ALA A 223 -0.02 14.90 -12.80
C ALA A 223 -0.77 14.85 -14.16
N GLN A 224 -1.28 13.67 -14.50
CA GLN A 224 -2.13 13.45 -15.68
C GLN A 224 -3.60 13.55 -15.31
N LEU A 225 -3.96 13.24 -14.08
CA LEU A 225 -5.32 13.27 -13.55
C LEU A 225 -5.41 14.30 -12.41
N GLY A 226 -6.61 14.80 -12.21
CA GLY A 226 -6.87 15.76 -11.14
C GLY A 226 -8.23 15.60 -10.50
N GLN A 227 -8.31 16.00 -9.23
CA GLN A 227 -9.52 16.03 -8.41
C GLN A 227 -9.48 17.20 -7.45
N GLY A 228 -10.62 17.85 -7.23
CA GLY A 228 -10.76 18.99 -6.34
C GLY A 228 -12.00 19.82 -6.65
N PHE A 229 -12.32 20.80 -5.80
CA PHE A 229 -13.53 21.60 -5.96
C PHE A 229 -13.55 22.43 -7.25
N LEU A 230 -12.38 22.84 -7.75
CA LEU A 230 -12.29 23.54 -9.03
C LEU A 230 -12.76 22.67 -10.20
N LEU A 231 -12.53 21.34 -10.14
CA LEU A 231 -12.85 20.38 -11.18
C LEU A 231 -14.25 19.75 -10.97
N GLY A 232 -14.75 19.75 -9.75
CA GLY A 232 -16.07 19.29 -9.38
C GLY A 232 -16.15 18.88 -7.90
N ALA A 233 -17.19 19.33 -7.22
CA ALA A 233 -17.48 18.95 -5.86
C ALA A 233 -18.10 17.54 -5.79
N PRO A 234 -17.91 16.80 -4.65
CA PRO A 234 -18.66 15.58 -4.41
C PRO A 234 -20.18 15.82 -4.47
N ALA A 235 -20.88 15.08 -5.31
CA ALA A 235 -22.33 15.21 -5.52
C ALA A 235 -22.96 13.85 -5.86
N ALA A 236 -24.28 13.79 -5.95
CA ALA A 236 -24.96 12.66 -6.57
C ALA A 236 -24.50 12.52 -8.03
N LEU A 237 -24.52 11.29 -8.57
CA LEU A 237 -24.20 11.06 -9.96
C LEU A 237 -25.08 11.91 -10.88
N PRO A 238 -24.54 12.42 -11.99
CA PRO A 238 -25.32 13.21 -12.93
C PRO A 238 -26.42 12.36 -13.57
N GLY A 239 -27.60 12.95 -13.80
CA GLY A 239 -28.71 12.25 -14.49
C GLY A 239 -28.38 11.86 -15.93
N ALA A 240 -27.41 12.54 -16.55
CA ALA A 240 -26.79 12.18 -17.83
C ALA A 240 -25.29 12.35 -17.70
N PHE A 241 -24.54 11.29 -17.95
CA PHE A 241 -23.06 11.36 -17.92
C PHE A 241 -22.57 12.19 -19.13
N PRO A 242 -21.45 12.93 -18.96
CA PRO A 242 -20.80 13.57 -20.08
C PRO A 242 -20.38 12.54 -21.14
N GLU A 243 -20.12 12.98 -22.36
CA GLU A 243 -19.48 12.11 -23.35
C GLU A 243 -18.14 11.62 -22.74
N PRO A 244 -17.88 10.31 -22.77
CA PRO A 244 -16.67 9.78 -22.20
C PRO A 244 -15.48 10.22 -23.04
N GLY A 245 -14.54 10.87 -22.42
CA GLY A 245 -13.23 11.10 -23.00
C GLY A 245 -12.44 9.80 -23.13
N ARG A 246 -11.17 9.85 -22.82
CA ARG A 246 -10.30 8.67 -22.87
C ARG A 246 -10.64 7.72 -21.70
N ARG A 247 -10.83 6.42 -22.01
CA ARG A 247 -10.97 5.41 -20.97
C ARG A 247 -9.68 5.28 -20.17
N LEU A 248 -9.82 5.21 -18.85
CA LEU A 248 -8.71 4.87 -17.97
C LEU A 248 -8.19 3.46 -18.32
N ARG A 249 -6.91 3.36 -18.63
CA ARG A 249 -6.24 2.07 -18.87
C ARG A 249 -5.45 1.69 -17.64
N LEU A 250 -5.84 0.58 -17.01
CA LEU A 250 -5.11 -0.01 -15.90
C LEU A 250 -4.09 -0.99 -16.48
N THR A 251 -2.88 -0.96 -15.95
CA THR A 251 -1.76 -1.79 -16.44
C THR A 251 -1.70 -3.17 -15.81
N ALA A 252 -2.54 -3.44 -14.81
CA ALA A 252 -2.81 -4.74 -14.15
C ALA A 252 -1.60 -5.71 -13.96
N SER A 253 -0.39 -5.18 -13.90
CA SER A 253 0.83 -5.99 -13.72
C SER A 253 1.20 -6.00 -12.24
N GLY A 254 0.77 -7.01 -11.51
CA GLY A 254 1.25 -7.25 -10.15
C GLY A 254 2.53 -8.08 -10.14
N GLY A 255 3.42 -7.85 -9.19
CA GLY A 255 4.51 -8.80 -8.89
C GLY A 255 3.92 -10.15 -8.47
N ASP A 256 4.52 -11.23 -8.91
CA ASP A 256 4.14 -12.59 -8.49
C ASP A 256 4.89 -12.94 -7.18
N PRO A 257 4.19 -12.94 -6.02
CA PRO A 257 4.79 -13.33 -4.76
C PRO A 257 5.08 -14.85 -4.65
N ALA A 258 4.63 -15.65 -5.62
CA ALA A 258 4.86 -17.08 -5.70
C ALA A 258 6.00 -17.45 -6.67
N GLY A 259 6.71 -16.48 -7.20
CA GLY A 259 7.75 -16.69 -8.20
C GLY A 259 9.03 -17.37 -7.67
N ASP A 260 10.03 -17.52 -8.55
CA ASP A 260 11.34 -18.11 -8.24
C ASP A 260 12.07 -17.38 -7.09
N ALA A 261 12.75 -18.13 -6.24
CA ALA A 261 13.56 -17.57 -5.15
C ALA A 261 14.56 -16.49 -5.62
N PRO A 262 14.84 -15.46 -4.81
CA PRO A 262 15.75 -14.37 -5.18
C PRO A 262 17.10 -14.85 -5.69
N PHE A 263 17.66 -15.90 -5.08
CA PHE A 263 18.93 -16.47 -5.53
C PHE A 263 18.86 -16.93 -7.00
N ARG A 264 17.81 -17.68 -7.39
CA ARG A 264 17.63 -18.12 -8.78
C ARG A 264 17.37 -16.94 -9.72
N ARG A 265 16.54 -15.99 -9.31
CA ARG A 265 16.24 -14.79 -10.12
C ARG A 265 17.51 -13.99 -10.43
N VAL A 266 18.34 -13.72 -9.44
CA VAL A 266 19.59 -12.97 -9.62
C VAL A 266 20.58 -13.78 -10.47
N THR A 267 20.75 -15.08 -10.20
CA THR A 267 21.76 -15.92 -10.88
C THR A 267 21.36 -16.33 -12.28
N ASN A 268 20.10 -16.28 -12.67
CA ASN A 268 19.67 -16.47 -14.05
C ASN A 268 20.21 -15.36 -14.98
N TRP A 269 20.45 -14.16 -14.46
CA TRP A 269 20.98 -13.03 -15.22
C TRP A 269 22.46 -12.79 -14.99
N LYS A 270 23.00 -13.18 -13.85
CA LYS A 270 24.37 -12.90 -13.46
C LYS A 270 25.01 -14.14 -12.85
N ARG A 271 26.14 -14.59 -13.39
CA ARG A 271 26.87 -15.71 -12.79
C ARG A 271 27.31 -15.36 -11.37
N PRO A 272 27.03 -16.21 -10.38
CA PRO A 272 27.49 -15.99 -9.03
C PRO A 272 29.04 -16.05 -8.98
N THR A 273 29.61 -15.32 -8.06
CA THR A 273 31.04 -15.39 -7.73
C THR A 273 31.22 -16.22 -6.47
N VAL A 274 32.34 -16.94 -6.38
CA VAL A 274 32.68 -17.69 -5.17
C VAL A 274 33.46 -16.78 -4.24
N GLY A 275 33.08 -16.74 -2.96
CA GLY A 275 33.71 -15.88 -1.96
C GLY A 275 33.61 -16.44 -0.55
N SER A 276 34.32 -15.82 0.38
CA SER A 276 34.28 -16.17 1.79
C SER A 276 33.03 -15.63 2.48
N ARG A 277 32.68 -16.18 3.62
CA ARG A 277 31.64 -15.66 4.51
C ARG A 277 31.85 -14.18 4.85
N ALA A 278 33.10 -13.78 5.13
CA ALA A 278 33.42 -12.39 5.43
C ALA A 278 33.08 -11.43 4.26
N LEU A 279 33.27 -11.86 3.01
CA LEU A 279 32.87 -11.07 1.84
C LEU A 279 31.34 -10.98 1.74
N ALA A 280 30.62 -12.06 2.03
CA ALA A 280 29.17 -12.07 2.05
C ALA A 280 28.63 -11.08 3.11
N GLU A 281 29.16 -11.14 4.32
CA GLU A 281 28.81 -10.23 5.43
C GLU A 281 29.09 -8.77 5.08
N ALA A 282 30.27 -8.49 4.54
CA ALA A 282 30.65 -7.13 4.12
C ALA A 282 29.71 -6.57 3.03
N THR A 283 29.29 -7.42 2.07
CA THR A 283 28.38 -7.03 0.99
C THR A 283 26.97 -6.76 1.51
N ALA A 284 26.44 -7.64 2.34
CA ALA A 284 25.13 -7.44 2.98
C ALA A 284 25.13 -6.16 3.84
N GLY A 285 26.13 -5.98 4.69
CA GLY A 285 26.30 -4.80 5.53
C GLY A 285 26.47 -3.50 4.70
N LEU A 286 27.08 -3.54 3.54
CA LEU A 286 27.15 -2.37 2.63
C LEU A 286 25.76 -1.95 2.18
N ILE A 287 24.91 -2.87 1.76
CA ILE A 287 23.54 -2.60 1.32
C ILE A 287 22.70 -2.04 2.47
N MET A 288 22.81 -2.62 3.67
CA MET A 288 22.11 -2.14 4.86
C MET A 288 22.53 -0.71 5.24
N ARG A 289 23.83 -0.39 5.18
CA ARG A 289 24.32 0.98 5.41
C ARG A 289 23.84 1.98 4.39
N GLN A 290 23.74 1.58 3.10
CA GLN A 290 23.17 2.44 2.05
C GLN A 290 21.69 2.75 2.33
N ALA A 291 20.92 1.77 2.79
CA ALA A 291 19.53 1.98 3.20
C ALA A 291 19.43 2.88 4.45
N SER A 292 20.27 2.65 5.47
CA SER A 292 20.34 3.49 6.67
C SER A 292 20.57 4.97 6.34
N ALA A 293 21.41 5.26 5.33
CA ALA A 293 21.67 6.63 4.89
C ALA A 293 20.46 7.33 4.26
N LEU A 294 19.47 6.57 3.77
CA LEU A 294 18.20 7.09 3.24
C LEU A 294 17.16 7.35 4.33
N GLY A 295 17.39 6.83 5.54
CA GLY A 295 16.48 7.01 6.67
C GLY A 295 15.08 6.45 6.39
N GLU A 296 14.06 7.17 6.83
CA GLU A 296 12.63 6.78 6.74
C GLU A 296 12.11 6.56 5.31
N THR A 297 12.92 6.81 4.29
CA THR A 297 12.54 6.53 2.90
C THR A 297 13.09 5.20 2.37
N ALA A 298 13.62 4.33 3.25
CA ALA A 298 14.15 3.03 2.88
C ALA A 298 13.39 1.87 3.52
N VAL A 299 13.32 0.75 2.78
CA VAL A 299 12.86 -0.56 3.26
C VAL A 299 14.03 -1.53 3.19
N VAL A 300 14.22 -2.32 4.25
CA VAL A 300 15.21 -3.40 4.28
C VAL A 300 14.52 -4.71 4.61
N LEU A 301 14.72 -5.71 3.76
CA LEU A 301 14.19 -7.05 3.97
C LEU A 301 15.33 -8.07 3.88
N ALA A 302 15.39 -8.96 4.85
CA ALA A 302 16.37 -10.03 4.91
C ALA A 302 15.70 -11.39 5.05
N ALA A 303 16.33 -12.41 4.49
CA ALA A 303 16.02 -13.80 4.77
C ALA A 303 17.32 -14.54 5.05
N PHE A 304 17.39 -15.24 6.16
CA PHE A 304 18.55 -16.03 6.55
C PHE A 304 18.32 -17.50 6.22
N PRO A 305 19.37 -18.29 5.97
CA PRO A 305 19.23 -19.71 5.63
C PRO A 305 18.41 -20.49 6.65
N ASP A 306 18.67 -20.21 7.93
CA ASP A 306 17.96 -20.68 9.13
C ASP A 306 18.34 -19.80 10.33
N GLU A 307 17.75 -20.07 11.52
CA GLU A 307 17.98 -19.28 12.73
C GLU A 307 19.39 -19.47 13.32
N GLU A 308 20.06 -20.58 13.04
CA GLU A 308 21.42 -20.88 13.56
C GLU A 308 22.51 -20.12 12.78
N HIS A 309 22.21 -19.69 11.56
CA HIS A 309 23.18 -18.98 10.71
C HIS A 309 23.19 -17.47 10.91
N ILE A 310 22.23 -16.89 11.65
CA ILE A 310 22.26 -15.47 11.98
C ILE A 310 23.22 -15.19 13.13
N ARG A 311 24.08 -14.21 12.96
CA ARG A 311 25.06 -13.82 13.98
C ARG A 311 24.57 -12.67 14.85
N PRO A 312 25.07 -12.55 16.11
CA PRO A 312 24.73 -11.42 16.98
C PRO A 312 24.97 -10.05 16.36
N GLU A 313 26.01 -9.91 15.53
CA GLU A 313 26.35 -8.66 14.83
C GLU A 313 25.26 -8.30 13.81
N GLN A 314 24.74 -9.26 13.06
CA GLN A 314 23.65 -9.05 12.10
C GLN A 314 22.34 -8.70 12.81
N VAL A 315 22.08 -9.32 13.96
CA VAL A 315 20.93 -8.95 14.82
C VAL A 315 21.07 -7.51 15.31
N ALA A 316 22.27 -7.08 15.71
CA ALA A 316 22.54 -5.71 16.13
C ALA A 316 22.36 -4.70 14.98
N GLU A 317 22.84 -5.02 13.76
CA GLU A 317 22.65 -4.20 12.57
C GLU A 317 21.15 -4.03 12.22
N LEU A 318 20.36 -5.11 12.29
CA LEU A 318 18.91 -5.03 12.05
C LEU A 318 18.19 -4.16 13.09
N ARG A 319 18.60 -4.23 14.37
CA ARG A 319 18.05 -3.37 15.43
C ARG A 319 18.38 -1.90 15.22
N GLU A 320 19.58 -1.58 14.79
CA GLU A 320 19.99 -0.22 14.48
C GLU A 320 19.17 0.34 13.30
N LEU A 321 18.94 -0.46 12.24
CA LEU A 321 18.12 -0.09 11.10
C LEU A 321 16.67 0.19 11.48
N ALA A 322 16.07 -0.60 12.37
CA ALA A 322 14.65 -0.49 12.73
C ALA A 322 14.24 0.88 13.28
N GLY A 323 15.20 1.58 13.93
CA GLY A 323 14.97 2.94 14.45
C GLY A 323 15.08 4.06 13.42
N GLY A 324 15.57 3.77 12.20
CA GLY A 324 15.90 4.81 11.23
C GLY A 324 15.27 4.66 9.86
N VAL A 325 14.80 3.47 9.46
CA VAL A 325 14.21 3.24 8.13
C VAL A 325 12.69 3.03 8.21
N ALA A 326 12.01 3.11 7.07
CA ALA A 326 10.56 2.96 6.98
C ALA A 326 10.07 1.60 7.45
N PHE A 327 10.78 0.55 7.07
CA PHE A 327 10.37 -0.82 7.36
C PHE A 327 11.58 -1.77 7.39
N VAL A 328 11.60 -2.65 8.39
CA VAL A 328 12.56 -3.76 8.46
C VAL A 328 11.81 -5.07 8.63
N GLY A 329 12.12 -6.04 7.78
CA GLY A 329 11.62 -7.40 7.90
C GLY A 329 12.75 -8.43 7.81
N ALA A 330 12.68 -9.50 8.63
CA ALA A 330 13.70 -10.54 8.65
C ALA A 330 13.07 -11.93 8.86
N LEU A 331 13.27 -12.81 7.90
CA LEU A 331 12.85 -14.21 7.99
C LEU A 331 13.94 -15.07 8.60
N CYS A 332 13.56 -16.10 9.34
CA CYS A 332 14.47 -16.94 10.15
C CYS A 332 15.38 -16.10 11.06
N ALA A 333 14.84 -15.06 11.64
CA ALA A 333 15.50 -14.20 12.62
C ALA A 333 14.85 -14.40 14.00
N PRO A 334 15.58 -14.12 15.10
CA PRO A 334 15.05 -14.26 16.44
C PRO A 334 13.75 -13.50 16.65
N ALA A 335 12.76 -14.14 17.29
CA ALA A 335 11.42 -13.58 17.48
C ALA A 335 11.42 -12.28 18.32
N GLU A 336 12.41 -12.13 19.22
CA GLU A 336 12.59 -10.94 20.07
C GLU A 336 12.82 -9.65 19.26
N LEU A 337 13.20 -9.76 17.99
CA LEU A 337 13.29 -8.62 17.08
C LEU A 337 11.94 -7.96 16.82
N GLY A 338 10.83 -8.69 17.02
CA GLY A 338 9.48 -8.14 16.97
C GLY A 338 9.23 -7.04 18.01
N GLU A 339 9.87 -7.09 19.18
CA GLU A 339 9.75 -6.11 20.26
C GLU A 339 10.31 -4.73 19.87
N VAL A 340 11.23 -4.68 18.92
CA VAL A 340 11.82 -3.44 18.41
C VAL A 340 11.24 -3.04 17.04
N GLY A 341 10.07 -3.58 16.68
CA GLY A 341 9.34 -3.19 15.44
C GLY A 341 9.81 -3.88 14.16
N ILE A 342 10.72 -4.87 14.24
CA ILE A 342 11.14 -5.64 13.08
C ILE A 342 10.11 -6.76 12.83
N ARG A 343 9.61 -6.84 11.61
CA ARG A 343 8.73 -7.94 11.22
C ARG A 343 9.54 -9.22 11.05
N THR A 344 9.13 -10.28 11.70
CA THR A 344 9.78 -11.59 11.59
C THR A 344 8.81 -12.63 11.04
N GLY A 345 9.33 -13.75 10.58
CA GLY A 345 8.54 -14.90 10.15
C GLY A 345 9.43 -16.14 10.00
N PRO A 346 8.89 -17.34 10.24
CA PRO A 346 9.56 -18.58 9.93
C PRO A 346 9.53 -18.85 8.43
N LEU A 347 10.39 -19.74 7.98
CA LEU A 347 10.28 -20.37 6.66
C LEU A 347 9.88 -21.84 6.83
N GLU A 348 8.89 -22.27 6.07
CA GLU A 348 8.52 -23.69 6.03
C GLU A 348 9.70 -24.55 5.52
N PRO A 349 9.76 -25.83 5.85
CA PRO A 349 10.91 -26.69 5.49
C PRO A 349 11.21 -26.77 3.98
N ASP A 350 10.18 -26.61 3.14
CA ASP A 350 10.24 -26.66 1.69
C ASP A 350 10.21 -25.28 1.03
N ASP A 351 10.30 -24.20 1.81
CA ASP A 351 10.29 -22.84 1.27
C ASP A 351 11.51 -22.56 0.41
N ALA A 352 11.27 -21.93 -0.73
CA ALA A 352 12.29 -21.61 -1.73
C ALA A 352 13.40 -20.65 -1.23
N LEU A 353 13.16 -19.92 -0.14
CA LEU A 353 14.15 -19.03 0.50
C LEU A 353 15.10 -19.79 1.44
N ARG A 354 14.76 -21.01 1.85
CA ARG A 354 15.63 -21.78 2.74
C ARG A 354 16.98 -22.09 2.09
N GLY A 355 18.01 -22.14 2.92
CA GLY A 355 19.38 -22.41 2.50
C GLY A 355 20.02 -21.26 1.70
N THR A 356 19.35 -20.11 1.61
CA THR A 356 19.88 -18.92 0.96
C THR A 356 19.83 -17.73 1.89
N TRP A 357 20.85 -16.90 1.84
CA TRP A 357 20.89 -15.61 2.51
C TRP A 357 20.54 -14.52 1.49
N THR A 358 19.50 -13.76 1.76
CA THR A 358 19.04 -12.67 0.90
C THR A 358 18.94 -11.39 1.71
N VAL A 359 19.42 -10.27 1.16
CA VAL A 359 19.20 -8.92 1.69
C VAL A 359 18.74 -8.04 0.56
N THR A 360 17.59 -7.40 0.72
CA THR A 360 17.08 -6.40 -0.23
C THR A 360 16.96 -5.04 0.44
N ALA A 361 17.29 -3.98 -0.29
CA ALA A 361 17.08 -2.61 0.12
C ALA A 361 16.41 -1.83 -1.00
N LEU A 362 15.36 -1.09 -0.65
CA LEU A 362 14.58 -0.25 -1.56
C LEU A 362 14.41 1.16 -0.97
N GLY A 363 14.47 2.15 -1.84
CA GLY A 363 14.21 3.55 -1.51
C GLY A 363 14.30 4.43 -2.75
N PRO A 364 14.03 5.75 -2.66
CA PRO A 364 14.29 6.67 -3.73
C PRO A 364 15.76 6.62 -4.16
N GLY A 365 16.01 6.26 -5.44
CA GLY A 365 17.38 6.12 -5.97
C GLY A 365 18.17 4.89 -5.48
N LEU A 366 17.63 4.05 -4.61
CA LEU A 366 18.25 2.81 -4.17
C LEU A 366 17.39 1.60 -4.54
N ALA A 367 18.00 0.63 -5.18
CA ALA A 367 17.47 -0.72 -5.32
C ALA A 367 18.67 -1.67 -5.31
N ALA A 368 18.77 -2.53 -4.32
CA ALA A 368 19.85 -3.51 -4.19
C ALA A 368 19.31 -4.83 -3.64
N CYS A 369 19.72 -5.93 -4.25
CA CYS A 369 19.44 -7.28 -3.78
C CYS A 369 20.76 -8.06 -3.75
N PHE A 370 21.16 -8.48 -2.57
CA PHE A 370 22.24 -9.43 -2.35
C PHE A 370 21.66 -10.81 -2.09
N VAL A 371 22.25 -11.81 -2.71
CA VAL A 371 21.91 -13.23 -2.48
C VAL A 371 23.19 -14.04 -2.28
N ALA A 372 23.14 -15.00 -1.35
CA ALA A 372 24.24 -15.91 -1.11
C ALA A 372 23.71 -17.32 -0.79
N ARG A 373 24.50 -18.34 -1.17
CA ARG A 373 24.26 -19.74 -0.84
C ARG A 373 25.57 -20.39 -0.44
N GLU A 374 25.60 -21.06 0.68
CA GLU A 374 26.77 -21.83 1.10
C GLU A 374 26.89 -23.08 0.21
N VAL A 375 28.09 -23.33 -0.30
CA VAL A 375 28.40 -24.49 -1.13
C VAL A 375 29.35 -25.45 -0.44
N GLU A 376 30.24 -24.93 0.39
CA GLU A 376 31.15 -25.68 1.25
C GLU A 376 31.33 -24.86 2.54
N ASP A 377 31.81 -25.45 3.61
CA ASP A 377 32.01 -24.80 4.91
C ASP A 377 32.77 -23.44 4.76
N GLY A 378 32.07 -22.35 5.06
CA GLY A 378 32.58 -20.99 4.93
C GLY A 378 32.78 -20.45 3.52
N THR A 379 32.39 -21.19 2.47
CA THR A 379 32.49 -20.80 1.07
C THR A 379 31.09 -20.60 0.46
N TYR A 380 30.87 -19.44 -0.15
CA TYR A 380 29.57 -19.01 -0.64
C TYR A 380 29.59 -18.71 -2.13
N GLU A 381 28.53 -19.08 -2.85
CA GLU A 381 28.16 -18.45 -4.11
C GLU A 381 27.42 -17.14 -3.81
N LEU A 382 27.91 -16.05 -4.36
CA LEU A 382 27.43 -14.68 -4.11
C LEU A 382 27.00 -14.01 -5.39
N ALA A 383 25.88 -13.30 -5.34
CA ALA A 383 25.49 -12.39 -6.43
C ALA A 383 24.78 -11.15 -5.87
N THR A 384 24.90 -10.03 -6.57
CA THR A 384 24.21 -8.78 -6.25
C THR A 384 23.56 -8.22 -7.50
N SER A 385 22.33 -7.78 -7.38
CA SER A 385 21.60 -7.06 -8.45
C SER A 385 21.20 -5.68 -7.97
N TYR A 386 21.22 -4.72 -8.90
CA TYR A 386 20.71 -3.36 -8.74
C TYR A 386 19.53 -3.10 -9.70
N ASP A 387 19.07 -4.14 -10.38
CA ASP A 387 17.87 -4.08 -11.20
C ASP A 387 16.64 -3.90 -10.29
N ARG A 388 15.95 -2.77 -10.45
CA ARG A 388 14.89 -2.37 -9.50
C ARG A 388 13.71 -3.33 -9.52
N ASP A 389 13.33 -3.86 -10.68
CA ASP A 389 12.20 -4.78 -10.77
C ASP A 389 12.52 -6.11 -10.10
N LEU A 390 13.71 -6.64 -10.31
CA LEU A 390 14.19 -7.84 -9.63
C LEU A 390 14.28 -7.65 -8.11
N VAL A 391 14.73 -6.48 -7.66
CA VAL A 391 14.81 -6.15 -6.23
C VAL A 391 13.42 -6.06 -5.62
N VAL A 392 12.46 -5.41 -6.28
CA VAL A 392 11.06 -5.33 -5.82
C VAL A 392 10.42 -6.71 -5.74
N GLU A 393 10.59 -7.55 -6.77
CA GLU A 393 10.07 -8.92 -6.76
C GLU A 393 10.68 -9.77 -5.64
N SER A 394 12.00 -9.63 -5.41
CA SER A 394 12.69 -10.31 -4.30
C SER A 394 12.20 -9.83 -2.93
N ALA A 395 11.96 -8.53 -2.79
CA ALA A 395 11.41 -7.94 -1.58
C ALA A 395 9.98 -8.46 -1.30
N LEU A 396 9.13 -8.55 -2.33
CA LEU A 396 7.78 -9.08 -2.20
C LEU A 396 7.74 -10.55 -1.75
N LEU A 397 8.69 -11.36 -2.24
CA LEU A 397 8.81 -12.76 -1.81
C LEU A 397 9.11 -12.89 -0.31
N ILE A 398 9.95 -12.00 0.23
CA ILE A 398 10.24 -11.96 1.67
C ILE A 398 9.02 -11.42 2.42
N MET A 399 8.46 -10.30 1.96
CA MET A 399 7.37 -9.60 2.63
C MET A 399 6.10 -10.46 2.77
N ALA A 400 5.78 -11.28 1.76
CA ALA A 400 4.65 -12.20 1.79
C ALA A 400 4.73 -13.31 2.85
N ARG A 401 5.87 -13.45 3.53
CA ARG A 401 6.12 -14.46 4.58
C ARG A 401 6.26 -13.85 5.97
N LEU A 402 6.23 -12.52 6.07
CA LEU A 402 6.33 -11.82 7.35
C LEU A 402 5.00 -11.91 8.10
N ARG A 403 5.08 -12.16 9.40
CA ARG A 403 3.90 -12.19 10.27
C ARG A 403 3.44 -10.76 10.61
N PRO A 404 2.15 -10.54 10.85
CA PRO A 404 1.65 -9.32 11.47
C PRO A 404 2.34 -9.07 12.83
N LEU A 405 2.45 -7.80 13.26
CA LEU A 405 2.80 -7.52 14.65
C LEU A 405 1.71 -8.11 15.56
N ALA A 406 2.15 -8.77 16.61
CA ALA A 406 1.23 -9.11 17.68
C ALA A 406 0.59 -7.80 18.20
N PRO A 407 -0.73 -7.76 18.42
CA PRO A 407 -1.34 -6.61 19.07
C PRO A 407 -0.65 -6.39 20.44
N PRO A 408 -0.46 -5.13 20.86
CA PRO A 408 0.14 -4.85 22.16
C PRO A 408 -0.65 -5.59 23.23
N ALA A 409 0.05 -6.27 24.13
CA ALA A 409 -0.58 -6.97 25.26
C ALA A 409 -1.44 -5.95 26.01
N ARG A 410 -2.75 -6.27 26.16
CA ARG A 410 -3.72 -5.42 26.87
C ARG A 410 -3.44 -5.40 28.36
#